data_a1556629d379f673d309f99390ea1c9a
#
_entry.id   a1556629d379f673d309f99390ea1c9a
#
_cell.length_a   1.000
_cell.length_b   1.000
_cell.length_c   1.000
_cell.angle_alpha   90.00
_cell.angle_beta   90.00
_cell.angle_gamma   90.00
#
_symmetry.space_group_name_H-M   'P 1'
#
loop_
_entity.id
_entity.type
_entity.pdbx_description
1 polymer ?
#
loop_
_entity_poly.entity_id
_entity_poly.type
_entity_poly.pdbx_seq_one_letter_code
_entity_poly.pdbx_strand_id
1 'polypeptide(L)'
;MNWITKFIKPKISSLFKKRSSKVEENLWTTCGCKNLIYKEDMDANQKVCPKCGEHHKLTCKERFETFFDNKNFELIETPLPKDDPLNFVDKKKYTDRLKTARELTGQDDAVLIAKGKVQGIDVVTGAQDFRFIGGSFGAASGEAFIAGAQNAIENNLPYIFFSCSGGQR
;
A
#
# COMPACT_ATOMS: atom_id res chain seq x y z
N MET A 1 -58.63 35.89 15.63
CA MET A 1 -58.19 34.48 15.43
C MET A 1 -58.33 34.18 13.96
N ASN A 2 -57.17 34.13 13.26
CA ASN A 2 -57.15 33.95 11.79
C ASN A 2 -57.18 32.46 11.46
N TRP A 3 -58.27 31.97 10.93
CA TRP A 3 -58.46 30.60 10.46
C TRP A 3 -57.64 30.26 9.21
N ILE A 4 -57.13 31.27 8.51
CA ILE A 4 -56.33 31.15 7.29
C ILE A 4 -54.96 30.53 7.51
N THR A 5 -54.38 30.60 8.72
CA THR A 5 -53.06 30.03 9.02
C THR A 5 -53.07 28.52 9.29
N LYS A 6 -54.24 27.90 9.32
CA LYS A 6 -54.40 26.47 9.58
C LYS A 6 -54.39 25.59 8.32
N PHE A 7 -54.57 26.19 7.12
CA PHE A 7 -54.79 25.44 5.89
C PHE A 7 -53.65 25.49 4.87
N ILE A 8 -52.63 26.30 5.09
CA ILE A 8 -51.50 26.38 4.15
C ILE A 8 -50.18 26.13 4.91
N LYS A 9 -49.99 24.92 5.34
CA LYS A 9 -48.63 24.36 5.47
C LYS A 9 -48.42 23.41 4.29
N PRO A 10 -47.81 23.85 3.19
CA PRO A 10 -47.43 22.91 2.16
C PRO A 10 -46.46 21.94 2.78
N LYS A 11 -46.77 20.64 2.70
CA LYS A 11 -45.84 19.54 2.96
C LYS A 11 -44.71 19.58 1.92
N ILE A 12 -43.88 20.62 1.94
CA ILE A 12 -42.70 20.73 1.08
C ILE A 12 -41.47 20.03 1.73
N SER A 13 -41.60 19.56 2.97
CA SER A 13 -40.51 18.85 3.65
C SER A 13 -40.22 17.44 3.13
N SER A 14 -41.07 16.88 2.25
CA SER A 14 -40.84 15.55 1.68
C SER A 14 -40.15 15.55 0.31
N LEU A 15 -40.03 16.72 -0.34
CA LEU A 15 -39.40 16.83 -1.67
C LEU A 15 -37.90 17.14 -1.61
N PHE A 16 -37.39 17.58 -0.46
CA PHE A 16 -35.97 17.67 -0.19
C PHE A 16 -35.49 16.50 0.70
N LYS A 17 -35.76 15.28 0.31
CA LYS A 17 -34.90 14.18 0.70
C LYS A 17 -33.55 14.48 0.03
N LYS A 18 -32.69 15.22 0.74
CA LYS A 18 -31.30 15.37 0.44
C LYS A 18 -30.81 13.93 0.25
N ARG A 19 -30.68 13.47 -1.00
CA ARG A 19 -29.85 12.34 -1.32
C ARG A 19 -28.48 12.77 -0.78
N SER A 20 -28.17 12.37 0.43
CA SER A 20 -26.78 12.26 0.84
C SER A 20 -26.24 11.16 -0.09
N SER A 21 -25.76 11.55 -1.25
CA SER A 21 -24.70 10.80 -1.87
C SER A 21 -23.67 10.73 -0.74
N LYS A 22 -23.47 9.55 -0.17
CA LYS A 22 -22.20 9.24 0.45
C LYS A 22 -21.21 9.44 -0.70
N VAL A 23 -20.68 10.65 -0.80
CA VAL A 23 -19.43 10.88 -1.53
C VAL A 23 -18.49 9.95 -0.79
N GLU A 24 -18.11 8.86 -1.42
CA GLU A 24 -17.12 7.99 -0.86
C GLU A 24 -15.88 8.87 -0.66
N GLU A 25 -15.60 9.21 0.61
CA GLU A 25 -14.50 10.08 1.03
C GLU A 25 -13.15 9.59 0.52
N ASN A 26 -13.14 8.45 -0.16
CA ASN A 26 -11.99 7.73 -0.67
C ASN A 26 -11.69 7.90 -2.17
N LEU A 27 -12.47 8.66 -2.92
CA LEU A 27 -12.28 8.79 -4.38
C LEU A 27 -11.15 9.75 -4.77
N TRP A 28 -10.74 10.63 -3.87
CA TRP A 28 -9.79 11.70 -4.15
C TRP A 28 -8.54 11.59 -3.26
N THR A 29 -7.41 12.00 -3.80
CA THR A 29 -6.16 12.16 -3.08
C THR A 29 -5.56 13.53 -3.35
N THR A 30 -4.76 14.05 -2.41
CA THR A 30 -4.05 15.32 -2.56
C THR A 30 -2.58 15.06 -2.82
N CYS A 31 -2.04 15.62 -3.89
CA CYS A 31 -0.61 15.59 -4.18
C CYS A 31 0.11 16.74 -3.44
N GLY A 32 1.44 16.64 -3.29
CA GLY A 32 2.30 17.70 -2.74
C GLY A 32 2.18 19.03 -3.49
N CYS A 33 1.80 19.02 -4.76
CA CYS A 33 1.47 20.22 -5.55
C CYS A 33 0.11 20.87 -5.18
N LYS A 34 -0.55 20.40 -4.11
CA LYS A 34 -1.86 20.87 -3.59
C LYS A 34 -3.05 20.65 -4.53
N ASN A 35 -2.88 19.95 -5.65
CA ASN A 35 -3.99 19.57 -6.51
C ASN A 35 -4.71 18.34 -5.95
N LEU A 36 -6.03 18.37 -6.04
CA LEU A 36 -6.90 17.23 -5.79
C LEU A 36 -6.93 16.37 -7.06
N ILE A 37 -6.67 15.09 -6.91
CA ILE A 37 -6.53 14.15 -8.03
C ILE A 37 -7.44 12.96 -7.76
N TYR A 38 -8.14 12.49 -8.80
CA TYR A 38 -8.94 11.29 -8.70
C TYR A 38 -8.02 10.06 -8.52
N LYS A 39 -8.37 9.19 -7.58
CA LYS A 39 -7.51 8.05 -7.23
C LYS A 39 -7.29 7.11 -8.40
N GLU A 40 -8.33 6.86 -9.19
CA GLU A 40 -8.21 6.00 -10.36
C GLU A 40 -7.22 6.56 -11.39
N ASP A 41 -7.19 7.90 -11.57
CA ASP A 41 -6.19 8.53 -12.47
C ASP A 41 -4.77 8.38 -11.93
N MET A 42 -4.60 8.47 -10.60
CA MET A 42 -3.31 8.21 -9.94
C MET A 42 -2.89 6.75 -10.10
N ASP A 43 -3.81 5.82 -9.95
CA ASP A 43 -3.55 4.39 -10.05
C ASP A 43 -3.26 3.98 -11.50
N ALA A 44 -4.03 4.50 -12.46
CA ALA A 44 -3.78 4.29 -13.88
C ALA A 44 -2.42 4.84 -14.33
N ASN A 45 -1.95 5.93 -13.70
CA ASN A 45 -0.65 6.54 -13.96
C ASN A 45 0.45 6.04 -12.99
N GLN A 46 0.32 4.83 -12.44
CA GLN A 46 1.30 4.18 -11.56
C GLN A 46 1.72 5.07 -10.37
N LYS A 47 0.76 5.78 -9.76
CA LYS A 47 0.98 6.74 -8.66
C LYS A 47 1.87 7.93 -9.01
N VAL A 48 2.01 8.25 -10.28
CA VAL A 48 2.63 9.51 -10.75
C VAL A 48 1.55 10.57 -10.89
N CYS A 49 1.75 11.71 -10.26
CA CYS A 49 0.79 12.81 -10.33
C CYS A 49 0.64 13.33 -11.77
N PRO A 50 -0.57 13.31 -12.38
CA PRO A 50 -0.76 13.77 -13.74
C PRO A 50 -0.63 15.29 -13.90
N LYS A 51 -0.58 16.04 -12.78
CA LYS A 51 -0.46 17.51 -12.80
C LYS A 51 0.96 18.03 -12.68
N CYS A 52 1.80 17.38 -11.87
CA CYS A 52 3.16 17.85 -11.60
C CYS A 52 4.25 16.82 -11.83
N GLY A 53 3.90 15.57 -12.16
CA GLY A 53 4.87 14.50 -12.37
C GLY A 53 5.50 13.94 -11.09
N GLU A 54 5.00 14.33 -9.90
CA GLU A 54 5.51 13.79 -8.64
C GLU A 54 5.21 12.30 -8.52
N HIS A 55 6.22 11.50 -8.21
CA HIS A 55 6.11 10.07 -7.99
C HIS A 55 5.75 9.78 -6.53
N HIS A 56 4.57 9.21 -6.30
CA HIS A 56 4.17 8.74 -5.00
C HIS A 56 4.68 7.32 -4.75
N LYS A 57 4.89 6.97 -3.47
CA LYS A 57 5.37 5.64 -3.10
C LYS A 57 4.30 4.59 -3.34
N LEU A 58 4.71 3.47 -3.93
CA LEU A 58 3.91 2.26 -4.08
C LEU A 58 4.12 1.34 -2.88
N THR A 59 3.08 0.64 -2.47
CA THR A 59 3.18 -0.52 -1.59
C THR A 59 3.78 -1.70 -2.36
N CYS A 60 4.24 -2.75 -1.64
CA CYS A 60 4.73 -3.96 -2.31
C CYS A 60 3.69 -4.56 -3.26
N LYS A 61 2.42 -4.67 -2.83
CA LYS A 61 1.34 -5.22 -3.66
C LYS A 61 1.08 -4.37 -4.91
N GLU A 62 0.95 -3.04 -4.76
CA GLU A 62 0.79 -2.14 -5.90
C GLU A 62 1.98 -2.24 -6.87
N ARG A 63 3.20 -2.41 -6.36
CA ARG A 63 4.38 -2.65 -7.21
C ARG A 63 4.23 -3.95 -8.00
N PHE A 64 3.80 -5.03 -7.38
CA PHE A 64 3.58 -6.31 -8.06
C PHE A 64 2.45 -6.22 -9.08
N GLU A 65 1.34 -5.56 -8.74
CA GLU A 65 0.21 -5.33 -9.66
C GLU A 65 0.60 -4.52 -10.91
N THR A 66 1.56 -3.59 -10.78
CA THR A 66 2.05 -2.80 -11.92
C THR A 66 3.13 -3.52 -12.72
N PHE A 67 3.80 -4.50 -12.13
CA PHE A 67 4.97 -5.15 -12.71
C PHE A 67 4.62 -6.47 -13.42
N PHE A 68 3.75 -7.29 -12.82
CA PHE A 68 3.38 -8.59 -13.38
C PHE A 68 2.24 -8.49 -14.40
N ASP A 69 2.30 -9.37 -15.39
CA ASP A 69 1.30 -9.50 -16.44
C ASP A 69 -0.09 -9.76 -15.84
N ASN A 70 -1.09 -9.00 -16.31
CA ASN A 70 -2.48 -9.11 -15.86
C ASN A 70 -2.67 -9.04 -14.34
N LYS A 71 -1.72 -8.42 -13.60
CA LYS A 71 -1.71 -8.34 -12.13
C LYS A 71 -1.71 -9.72 -11.46
N ASN A 72 -1.22 -10.74 -12.16
CA ASN A 72 -1.23 -12.12 -11.70
C ASN A 72 0.12 -12.52 -11.12
N PHE A 73 0.16 -12.71 -9.80
CA PHE A 73 1.35 -13.13 -9.05
C PHE A 73 0.98 -13.95 -7.82
N GLU A 74 1.90 -14.73 -7.36
CA GLU A 74 1.84 -15.52 -6.13
C GLU A 74 2.88 -14.99 -5.14
N LEU A 75 2.47 -14.77 -3.88
CA LEU A 75 3.40 -14.41 -2.82
C LEU A 75 4.18 -15.65 -2.36
N ILE A 76 5.47 -15.50 -2.21
CA ILE A 76 6.35 -16.54 -1.67
C ILE A 76 6.43 -16.37 -0.16
N GLU A 77 6.11 -17.43 0.59
CA GLU A 77 6.30 -17.46 2.05
C GLU A 77 7.79 -17.33 2.37
N THR A 78 8.09 -16.51 3.36
CA THR A 78 9.46 -16.22 3.78
C THR A 78 9.66 -16.49 5.27
N PRO A 79 10.84 -16.93 5.70
CA PRO A 79 11.12 -17.17 7.10
C PRO A 79 10.96 -15.92 7.95
N LEU A 80 10.38 -16.08 9.14
CA LEU A 80 10.26 -15.01 10.12
C LEU A 80 11.14 -15.32 11.33
N PRO A 81 12.33 -14.72 11.43
CA PRO A 81 13.20 -14.86 12.59
C PRO A 81 12.58 -14.17 13.81
N LYS A 82 13.15 -14.43 15.00
CA LYS A 82 12.72 -13.76 16.23
C LYS A 82 12.80 -12.24 16.07
N ASP A 83 11.74 -11.56 16.44
CA ASP A 83 11.53 -10.11 16.23
C ASP A 83 12.62 -9.23 16.85
N ASP A 84 13.00 -9.51 18.09
CA ASP A 84 13.92 -8.67 18.88
C ASP A 84 14.85 -9.54 19.74
N PRO A 85 15.86 -10.15 19.15
CA PRO A 85 16.80 -10.99 19.90
C PRO A 85 17.66 -10.19 20.90
N LEU A 86 17.81 -8.88 20.70
CA LEU A 86 18.64 -8.01 21.52
C LEU A 86 17.87 -7.28 22.63
N ASN A 87 16.53 -7.39 22.66
CA ASN A 87 15.65 -6.63 23.54
C ASN A 87 15.93 -5.11 23.46
N PHE A 88 16.04 -4.60 22.23
CA PHE A 88 16.46 -3.23 21.96
C PHE A 88 15.41 -2.20 22.39
N VAL A 89 15.88 -1.19 23.11
CA VAL A 89 15.05 -0.06 23.54
C VAL A 89 15.81 1.24 23.32
N ASP A 90 15.23 2.17 22.56
CA ASP A 90 15.64 3.57 22.52
C ASP A 90 14.57 4.45 23.20
N LYS A 91 13.89 5.31 22.45
CA LYS A 91 12.73 6.08 22.94
C LYS A 91 11.47 5.19 23.09
N LYS A 92 11.42 4.04 22.41
CA LYS A 92 10.34 3.04 22.44
C LYS A 92 10.97 1.67 22.28
N LYS A 93 10.30 0.63 22.78
CA LYS A 93 10.71 -0.76 22.51
C LYS A 93 10.64 -1.05 21.02
N TYR A 94 11.60 -1.81 20.51
CA TYR A 94 11.61 -2.19 19.10
C TYR A 94 10.38 -3.03 18.71
N THR A 95 9.93 -3.91 19.61
CA THR A 95 8.70 -4.68 19.44
C THR A 95 7.45 -3.83 19.26
N ASP A 96 7.34 -2.67 19.93
CA ASP A 96 6.22 -1.74 19.78
C ASP A 96 6.26 -1.06 18.40
N ARG A 97 7.46 -0.79 17.87
CA ARG A 97 7.62 -0.25 16.51
C ARG A 97 7.21 -1.26 15.47
N LEU A 98 7.62 -2.53 15.61
CA LEU A 98 7.22 -3.62 14.73
C LEU A 98 5.71 -3.79 14.72
N LYS A 99 5.07 -3.83 15.91
CA LYS A 99 3.62 -3.93 16.04
C LYS A 99 2.90 -2.81 15.27
N THR A 100 3.32 -1.56 15.49
CA THR A 100 2.73 -0.40 14.79
C THR A 100 2.91 -0.48 13.28
N ALA A 101 4.09 -0.92 12.81
CA ALA A 101 4.37 -1.07 11.38
C ALA A 101 3.53 -2.18 10.74
N ARG A 102 3.36 -3.32 11.42
CA ARG A 102 2.48 -4.43 11.00
C ARG A 102 1.03 -4.01 10.90
N GLU A 103 0.52 -3.28 11.90
CA GLU A 103 -0.84 -2.73 11.89
C GLU A 103 -1.05 -1.75 10.72
N LEU A 104 -0.04 -0.91 10.42
CA LEU A 104 -0.11 0.07 9.34
C LEU A 104 -0.06 -0.56 7.95
N THR A 105 0.76 -1.59 7.77
CA THR A 105 1.06 -2.15 6.44
C THR A 105 0.30 -3.43 6.12
N GLY A 106 -0.13 -4.16 7.16
CA GLY A 106 -0.69 -5.51 7.02
C GLY A 106 0.36 -6.54 6.59
N GLN A 107 1.66 -6.24 6.82
CA GLN A 107 2.79 -7.11 6.45
C GLN A 107 3.61 -7.44 7.71
N ASP A 108 4.28 -8.59 7.71
CA ASP A 108 5.12 -9.00 8.83
C ASP A 108 6.43 -8.23 8.90
N ASP A 109 6.99 -7.83 7.73
CA ASP A 109 8.19 -7.00 7.62
C ASP A 109 8.14 -6.12 6.36
N ALA A 110 9.21 -5.36 6.10
CA ALA A 110 9.28 -4.38 5.01
C ALA A 110 9.33 -5.00 3.61
N VAL A 111 9.70 -6.27 3.48
CA VAL A 111 9.92 -6.95 2.19
C VAL A 111 8.85 -8.01 1.95
N LEU A 112 8.26 -7.99 0.76
CA LEU A 112 7.49 -9.11 0.21
C LEU A 112 8.21 -9.67 -1.01
N ILE A 113 8.08 -10.98 -1.20
CA ILE A 113 8.57 -11.68 -2.38
C ILE A 113 7.39 -12.27 -3.14
N ALA A 114 7.43 -12.16 -4.46
CA ALA A 114 6.40 -12.70 -5.33
C ALA A 114 7.02 -13.36 -6.57
N LYS A 115 6.27 -14.30 -7.16
CA LYS A 115 6.57 -14.93 -8.44
C LYS A 115 5.43 -14.69 -9.40
N GLY A 116 5.72 -14.40 -10.66
CA GLY A 116 4.73 -14.19 -11.70
C GLY A 116 5.39 -14.06 -13.06
N LYS A 117 4.62 -13.64 -14.07
CA LYS A 117 5.15 -13.42 -15.43
C LYS A 117 5.29 -11.95 -15.75
N VAL A 118 6.34 -11.62 -16.48
CA VAL A 118 6.59 -10.30 -17.08
C VAL A 118 6.87 -10.51 -18.56
N GLN A 119 6.00 -10.01 -19.42
CA GLN A 119 6.03 -10.27 -20.87
C GLN A 119 6.12 -11.77 -21.20
N GLY A 120 5.39 -12.59 -20.45
CA GLY A 120 5.35 -14.05 -20.62
C GLY A 120 6.53 -14.80 -19.97
N ILE A 121 7.54 -14.12 -19.43
CA ILE A 121 8.72 -14.73 -18.78
C ILE A 121 8.46 -14.85 -17.29
N ASP A 122 8.67 -16.01 -16.71
CA ASP A 122 8.59 -16.22 -15.26
C ASP A 122 9.74 -15.47 -14.54
N VAL A 123 9.38 -14.74 -13.49
CA VAL A 123 10.31 -13.89 -12.72
C VAL A 123 10.00 -13.99 -11.24
N VAL A 124 11.02 -14.04 -10.39
CA VAL A 124 10.91 -13.82 -8.96
C VAL A 124 11.21 -12.35 -8.66
N THR A 125 10.36 -11.71 -7.86
CA THR A 125 10.48 -10.28 -7.59
C THR A 125 10.34 -9.99 -6.10
N GLY A 126 11.24 -9.19 -5.56
CA GLY A 126 11.12 -8.62 -4.23
C GLY A 126 10.77 -7.13 -4.30
N ALA A 127 9.99 -6.64 -3.34
CA ALA A 127 9.70 -5.23 -3.18
C ALA A 127 9.73 -4.80 -1.71
N GLN A 128 10.18 -3.56 -1.44
CA GLN A 128 10.18 -2.96 -0.11
C GLN A 128 9.03 -1.97 0.06
N ASP A 129 8.37 -2.02 1.21
CA ASP A 129 7.36 -1.04 1.62
C ASP A 129 7.97 0.01 2.55
N PHE A 130 8.10 1.23 2.07
CA PHE A 130 8.66 2.33 2.85
C PHE A 130 7.85 2.67 4.11
N ARG A 131 6.57 2.32 4.16
CA ARG A 131 5.71 2.55 5.31
C ARG A 131 6.10 1.68 6.51
N PHE A 132 6.77 0.54 6.25
CA PHE A 132 7.27 -0.33 7.30
C PHE A 132 8.63 0.18 7.80
N ILE A 133 8.64 0.98 8.83
CA ILE A 133 9.84 1.58 9.46
C ILE A 133 10.81 2.19 8.42
N GLY A 134 10.29 3.00 7.49
CA GLY A 134 11.08 3.61 6.42
C GLY A 134 11.64 2.62 5.40
N GLY A 135 11.04 1.43 5.26
CA GLY A 135 11.54 0.36 4.40
C GLY A 135 12.87 -0.24 4.86
N SER A 136 13.29 0.05 6.11
CA SER A 136 14.61 -0.38 6.60
C SER A 136 14.76 -1.90 6.58
N PHE A 137 15.97 -2.35 6.24
CA PHE A 137 16.30 -3.75 6.12
C PHE A 137 16.63 -4.32 7.50
N GLY A 138 15.79 -5.23 8.01
CA GLY A 138 15.98 -5.98 9.25
C GLY A 138 16.25 -7.45 8.98
N ALA A 139 16.33 -8.26 10.04
CA ALA A 139 16.59 -9.71 9.92
C ALA A 139 15.53 -10.40 9.03
N ALA A 140 14.23 -10.14 9.26
CA ALA A 140 13.16 -10.74 8.44
C ALA A 140 13.21 -10.28 6.97
N SER A 141 13.54 -9.01 6.71
CA SER A 141 13.76 -8.52 5.34
C SER A 141 14.94 -9.23 4.67
N GLY A 142 16.02 -9.52 5.43
CA GLY A 142 17.18 -10.25 4.95
C GLY A 142 16.83 -11.69 4.57
N GLU A 143 16.13 -12.40 5.44
CA GLU A 143 15.64 -13.75 5.17
C GLU A 143 14.70 -13.79 3.95
N ALA A 144 13.80 -12.82 3.83
CA ALA A 144 12.92 -12.71 2.67
C ALA A 144 13.73 -12.51 1.37
N PHE A 145 14.74 -11.64 1.39
CA PHE A 145 15.61 -11.43 0.23
C PHE A 145 16.34 -12.71 -0.19
N ILE A 146 16.89 -13.43 0.79
CA ILE A 146 17.61 -14.71 0.56
C ILE A 146 16.62 -15.75 0.01
N ALA A 147 15.44 -15.90 0.60
CA ALA A 147 14.41 -16.83 0.13
C ALA A 147 14.00 -16.56 -1.32
N GLY A 148 13.84 -15.28 -1.68
CA GLY A 148 13.57 -14.89 -3.06
C GLY A 148 14.69 -15.27 -4.03
N ALA A 149 15.95 -15.03 -3.63
CA ALA A 149 17.11 -15.39 -4.45
C ALA A 149 17.25 -16.92 -4.59
N GLN A 150 17.04 -17.69 -3.52
CA GLN A 150 17.06 -19.14 -3.54
C GLN A 150 15.98 -19.71 -4.46
N ASN A 151 14.74 -19.20 -4.35
CA ASN A 151 13.64 -19.61 -5.22
C ASN A 151 13.95 -19.34 -6.70
N ALA A 152 14.58 -18.21 -7.00
CA ALA A 152 15.01 -17.88 -8.35
C ALA A 152 16.09 -18.84 -8.88
N ILE A 153 17.09 -19.18 -8.06
CA ILE A 153 18.16 -20.12 -8.41
C ILE A 153 17.58 -21.52 -8.65
N GLU A 154 16.77 -22.03 -7.73
CA GLU A 154 16.17 -23.37 -7.83
C GLU A 154 15.30 -23.57 -9.07
N ASN A 155 14.62 -22.50 -9.49
CA ASN A 155 13.75 -22.52 -10.66
C ASN A 155 14.42 -21.98 -11.93
N ASN A 156 15.70 -21.60 -11.88
CA ASN A 156 16.44 -20.97 -12.98
C ASN A 156 15.73 -19.73 -13.57
N LEU A 157 15.28 -18.83 -12.68
CA LEU A 157 14.52 -17.63 -13.01
C LEU A 157 15.31 -16.35 -12.73
N PRO A 158 15.03 -15.25 -13.43
CA PRO A 158 15.54 -13.94 -13.06
C PRO A 158 15.02 -13.53 -11.67
N TYR A 159 15.88 -12.85 -10.88
CA TYR A 159 15.49 -12.21 -9.64
C TYR A 159 15.63 -10.69 -9.75
N ILE A 160 14.52 -9.99 -9.54
CA ILE A 160 14.45 -8.53 -9.61
C ILE A 160 14.02 -7.98 -8.25
N PHE A 161 14.72 -6.97 -7.74
CA PHE A 161 14.41 -6.39 -6.44
C PHE A 161 14.17 -4.89 -6.53
N PHE A 162 12.98 -4.43 -6.13
CA PHE A 162 12.61 -3.03 -6.04
C PHE A 162 12.94 -2.49 -4.65
N SER A 163 14.08 -1.83 -4.55
CA SER A 163 14.55 -1.23 -3.32
C SER A 163 13.85 0.10 -3.01
N CYS A 164 13.36 0.25 -1.78
CA CYS A 164 12.78 1.51 -1.27
C CYS A 164 13.05 1.61 0.24
N SER A 165 14.24 2.05 0.62
CA SER A 165 14.71 2.01 2.00
C SER A 165 15.41 3.30 2.41
N GLY A 166 15.22 3.69 3.68
CA GLY A 166 16.03 4.72 4.36
C GLY A 166 17.31 4.17 4.99
N GLY A 167 17.54 2.85 4.99
CA GLY A 167 18.70 2.21 5.61
C GLY A 167 18.43 0.81 6.15
N GLN A 168 19.19 0.43 7.17
CA GLN A 168 19.08 -0.85 7.86
C GLN A 168 18.68 -0.65 9.32
N ARG A 169 18.13 -1.69 9.96
CA ARG A 169 17.78 -1.74 11.37
C ARG A 169 18.21 -3.05 12.04
#